data_5d9cd3f9252baddb0a9edf01bf40cafe
#
_entry.id   5d9cd3f9252baddb0a9edf01bf40cafe
#
_cell.length_a   1.000
_cell.length_b   1.000
_cell.length_c   1.000
_cell.angle_alpha   90.00
_cell.angle_beta   90.00
_cell.angle_gamma   90.00
#
_symmetry.space_group_name_H-M   'P 1'
#
loop_
_entity.id
_entity.type
_entity.pdbx_description
1 polymer ?
#
loop_
_entity_poly.entity_id
_entity_poly.type
_entity_poly.pdbx_seq_one_letter_code
_entity_poly.pdbx_strand_id
1 'polypeptide(L)'
;AHDPNLIRPMSEDDMALVLDAAERLPNVMMTVAPESTTNAQIRAMADANIIVSLGHTDADFKTCMAAFDAGARCVTHLFNAMSQLGNREPGLVGATLARGDIHAGLIADANHVHPEVIRIALAAALNNDRIMLVTDAMATAGSQIDGFILNGRQVIRKDQTLTLQDGTLAGADLEMTRAIS
;
A
#
# COMPACT_ATOMS: atom_id res chain seq x y z
N ALA A 1 -2.40 10.54 1.72
CA ALA A 1 -1.75 11.39 2.74
C ALA A 1 -2.52 11.28 4.05
N HIS A 2 -1.97 10.55 5.01
CA HIS A 2 -2.54 10.41 6.34
C HIS A 2 -2.23 11.63 7.21
N ASP A 3 -3.10 11.92 8.18
CA ASP A 3 -2.81 12.92 9.20
C ASP A 3 -1.75 12.33 10.16
N PRO A 4 -0.58 12.96 10.30
CA PRO A 4 0.48 12.45 11.20
C PRO A 4 0.04 12.29 12.65
N ASN A 5 -0.94 13.09 13.10
CA ASN A 5 -1.46 13.02 14.47
C ASN A 5 -2.28 11.74 14.75
N LEU A 6 -2.67 11.00 13.72
CA LEU A 6 -3.40 9.74 13.83
C LEU A 6 -2.47 8.52 13.80
N ILE A 7 -1.18 8.72 13.47
CA ILE A 7 -0.21 7.63 13.42
C ILE A 7 0.21 7.26 14.84
N ARG A 8 0.01 6.01 15.21
CA ARG A 8 0.37 5.46 16.51
C ARG A 8 0.73 3.98 16.42
N PRO A 9 1.48 3.43 17.39
CA PRO A 9 1.67 1.99 17.48
C PRO A 9 0.34 1.24 17.63
N MET A 10 0.26 0.05 17.04
CA MET A 10 -0.88 -0.85 17.19
C MET A 10 -1.00 -1.31 18.64
N SER A 11 -2.14 -1.07 19.27
CA SER A 11 -2.43 -1.48 20.64
C SER A 11 -2.98 -2.92 20.72
N GLU A 12 -3.07 -3.46 21.93
CA GLU A 12 -3.72 -4.76 22.19
C GLU A 12 -5.22 -4.72 21.81
N ASP A 13 -5.88 -3.58 22.05
CA ASP A 13 -7.29 -3.41 21.67
C ASP A 13 -7.47 -3.41 20.15
N ASP A 14 -6.55 -2.79 19.39
CA ASP A 14 -6.55 -2.84 17.94
C ASP A 14 -6.36 -4.28 17.43
N MET A 15 -5.43 -5.02 18.04
CA MET A 15 -5.22 -6.43 17.72
C MET A 15 -6.48 -7.26 17.98
N ALA A 16 -7.14 -7.07 19.13
CA ALA A 16 -8.37 -7.79 19.45
C ALA A 16 -9.47 -7.52 18.41
N LEU A 17 -9.64 -6.28 17.97
CA LEU A 17 -10.61 -5.93 16.92
C LEU A 17 -10.28 -6.58 15.57
N VAL A 18 -9.02 -6.61 15.18
CA VAL A 18 -8.59 -7.19 13.90
C VAL A 18 -8.74 -8.71 13.91
N LEU A 19 -8.41 -9.38 15.01
CA LEU A 19 -8.57 -10.83 15.17
C LEU A 19 -10.05 -11.22 15.21
N ASP A 20 -10.89 -10.49 15.93
CA ASP A 20 -12.35 -10.70 15.94
C ASP A 20 -12.96 -10.52 14.54
N ALA A 21 -12.46 -9.56 13.74
CA ALA A 21 -12.88 -9.43 12.35
C ALA A 21 -12.50 -10.66 11.51
N ALA A 22 -11.32 -11.24 11.74
CA ALA A 22 -10.87 -12.43 11.01
C ALA A 22 -11.71 -13.69 11.34
N GLU A 23 -12.24 -13.78 12.55
CA GLU A 23 -13.17 -14.88 12.91
C GLU A 23 -14.53 -14.75 12.21
N ARG A 24 -14.98 -13.53 11.90
CA ARG A 24 -16.31 -13.26 11.35
C ARG A 24 -16.34 -13.08 9.84
N LEU A 25 -15.23 -12.73 9.22
CA LEU A 25 -15.15 -12.43 7.80
C LEU A 25 -14.37 -13.52 7.05
N PRO A 26 -14.82 -13.90 5.85
CA PRO A 26 -14.16 -14.96 5.08
C PRO A 26 -12.74 -14.59 4.63
N ASN A 27 -12.45 -13.31 4.46
CA ASN A 27 -11.15 -12.78 4.07
C ASN A 27 -10.92 -11.41 4.70
N VAL A 28 -9.75 -11.21 5.28
CA VAL A 28 -9.32 -9.92 5.82
C VAL A 28 -7.93 -9.60 5.27
N MET A 29 -7.75 -8.40 4.75
CA MET A 29 -6.45 -7.83 4.41
C MET A 29 -6.23 -6.59 5.27
N MET A 30 -5.05 -6.48 5.89
CA MET A 30 -4.68 -5.35 6.74
C MET A 30 -3.37 -4.74 6.25
N THR A 31 -3.41 -3.44 5.92
CA THR A 31 -2.19 -2.68 5.64
C THR A 31 -1.61 -2.13 6.94
N VAL A 32 -0.34 -2.38 7.17
CA VAL A 32 0.40 -1.92 8.36
C VAL A 32 1.74 -1.32 7.99
N ALA A 33 2.21 -0.38 8.80
CA ALA A 33 3.57 0.13 8.77
C ALA A 33 4.42 -0.67 9.78
N PRO A 34 5.54 -1.29 9.36
CA PRO A 34 6.37 -2.11 10.26
C PRO A 34 6.92 -1.35 11.46
N GLU A 35 7.10 -0.05 11.36
CA GLU A 35 7.53 0.81 12.48
C GLU A 35 6.42 1.04 13.53
N SER A 36 5.16 0.80 13.16
CA SER A 36 3.99 0.95 14.05
C SER A 36 3.37 -0.38 14.49
N THR A 37 3.92 -1.51 14.01
CA THR A 37 3.38 -2.85 14.26
C THR A 37 4.53 -3.81 14.53
N THR A 38 4.52 -4.50 15.66
CA THR A 38 5.59 -5.44 16.01
C THR A 38 5.55 -6.70 15.14
N ASN A 39 6.68 -7.38 14.98
CA ASN A 39 6.76 -8.67 14.29
C ASN A 39 5.89 -9.75 14.96
N ALA A 40 5.68 -9.67 16.28
CA ALA A 40 4.78 -10.58 17.00
C ALA A 40 3.31 -10.35 16.61
N GLN A 41 2.89 -9.10 16.46
CA GLN A 41 1.55 -8.74 15.98
C GLN A 41 1.34 -9.15 14.52
N ILE A 42 2.35 -8.92 13.64
CA ILE A 42 2.31 -9.38 12.25
C ILE A 42 2.13 -10.90 12.18
N ARG A 43 2.88 -11.64 13.00
CA ARG A 43 2.75 -13.11 13.07
C ARG A 43 1.37 -13.54 13.55
N ALA A 44 0.86 -12.93 14.62
CA ALA A 44 -0.48 -13.26 15.14
C ALA A 44 -1.59 -13.02 14.10
N MET A 45 -1.49 -11.92 13.33
CA MET A 45 -2.41 -11.65 12.22
C MET A 45 -2.29 -12.72 11.11
N ALA A 46 -1.06 -13.07 10.72
CA ALA A 46 -0.82 -14.09 9.69
C ALA A 46 -1.31 -15.47 10.13
N ASP A 47 -1.11 -15.86 11.39
CA ASP A 47 -1.59 -17.11 11.97
C ASP A 47 -3.14 -17.16 12.02
N ALA A 48 -3.80 -16.01 12.10
CA ALA A 48 -5.25 -15.87 11.98
C ALA A 48 -5.75 -15.77 10.52
N ASN A 49 -4.93 -16.12 9.53
CA ASN A 49 -5.21 -16.03 8.09
C ASN A 49 -5.51 -14.63 7.57
N ILE A 50 -5.05 -13.59 8.25
CA ILE A 50 -5.12 -12.23 7.75
C ILE A 50 -3.99 -12.01 6.75
N ILE A 51 -4.31 -11.49 5.58
CA ILE A 51 -3.30 -11.05 4.61
C ILE A 51 -2.69 -9.76 5.11
N VAL A 52 -1.49 -9.83 5.69
CA VAL A 52 -0.76 -8.65 6.13
C VAL A 52 -0.03 -8.04 4.95
N SER A 53 -0.36 -6.77 4.66
CA SER A 53 0.24 -5.96 3.61
C SER A 53 1.08 -4.84 4.22
N LEU A 54 2.30 -4.63 3.74
CA LEU A 54 3.13 -3.51 4.17
C LEU A 54 2.86 -2.28 3.28
N GLY A 55 2.78 -1.11 3.88
CA GLY A 55 2.58 0.14 3.14
C GLY A 55 2.50 1.34 4.08
N HIS A 56 2.49 2.55 3.50
CA HIS A 56 2.50 3.80 4.25
C HIS A 56 3.61 3.84 5.32
N THR A 57 4.81 3.48 4.92
CA THR A 57 5.95 3.25 5.82
C THR A 57 7.23 3.83 5.25
N ASP A 58 8.10 4.33 6.12
CA ASP A 58 9.46 4.74 5.76
C ASP A 58 10.51 3.75 6.34
N ALA A 59 10.06 2.52 6.66
CA ALA A 59 10.90 1.49 7.22
C ALA A 59 12.05 1.09 6.28
N ASP A 60 13.21 0.80 6.86
CA ASP A 60 14.38 0.35 6.13
C ASP A 60 14.23 -1.09 5.61
N PHE A 61 15.11 -1.50 4.72
CA PHE A 61 15.14 -2.84 4.12
C PHE A 61 15.13 -3.95 5.17
N LYS A 62 15.94 -3.82 6.22
CA LYS A 62 16.06 -4.83 7.27
C LYS A 62 14.76 -5.01 8.05
N THR A 63 14.10 -3.92 8.40
CA THR A 63 12.80 -3.91 9.08
C THR A 63 11.72 -4.54 8.20
N CYS A 64 11.69 -4.19 6.91
CA CYS A 64 10.75 -4.78 5.95
C CYS A 64 10.97 -6.29 5.79
N MET A 65 12.22 -6.75 5.67
CA MET A 65 12.54 -8.17 5.59
C MET A 65 12.11 -8.93 6.84
N ALA A 66 12.32 -8.37 8.02
CA ALA A 66 11.86 -8.97 9.27
C ALA A 66 10.33 -9.08 9.36
N ALA A 67 9.61 -8.09 8.84
CA ALA A 67 8.14 -8.11 8.75
C ALA A 67 7.65 -9.20 7.77
N PHE A 68 8.32 -9.39 6.62
CA PHE A 68 8.03 -10.50 5.70
C PHE A 68 8.30 -11.87 6.35
N ASP A 69 9.42 -12.01 7.06
CA ASP A 69 9.74 -13.25 7.80
C ASP A 69 8.75 -13.50 8.96
N ALA A 70 8.14 -12.44 9.50
CA ALA A 70 7.07 -12.54 10.49
C ALA A 70 5.72 -12.96 9.89
N GLY A 71 5.51 -12.88 8.58
CA GLY A 71 4.31 -13.38 7.93
C GLY A 71 3.60 -12.39 7.00
N ALA A 72 4.10 -11.16 6.84
CA ALA A 72 3.56 -10.28 5.81
C ALA A 72 3.82 -10.87 4.41
N ARG A 73 2.83 -10.80 3.53
CA ARG A 73 2.87 -11.42 2.18
C ARG A 73 2.46 -10.49 1.08
N CYS A 74 2.07 -9.27 1.39
CA CYS A 74 1.62 -8.30 0.43
C CYS A 74 2.28 -6.93 0.66
N VAL A 75 2.29 -6.10 -0.39
CA VAL A 75 2.69 -4.69 -0.34
C VAL A 75 1.61 -3.86 -1.02
N THR A 76 1.17 -2.82 -0.34
CA THR A 76 0.12 -1.91 -0.80
C THR A 76 0.72 -0.90 -1.77
N HIS A 77 0.09 -0.69 -2.93
CA HIS A 77 0.44 0.31 -3.97
C HIS A 77 1.96 0.60 -4.09
N LEU A 78 2.72 -0.42 -4.49
CA LEU A 78 4.18 -0.40 -4.66
C LEU A 78 4.68 0.94 -5.25
N PHE A 79 5.76 1.49 -4.71
CA PHE A 79 6.36 2.81 -4.93
C PHE A 79 5.64 3.99 -4.26
N ASN A 80 4.38 3.89 -3.89
CA ASN A 80 3.63 5.00 -3.31
C ASN A 80 3.64 4.96 -1.79
N ALA A 81 3.89 6.11 -1.15
CA ALA A 81 3.92 6.27 0.31
C ALA A 81 4.76 5.21 1.04
N MET A 82 5.96 4.94 0.55
CA MET A 82 6.89 3.97 1.13
C MET A 82 8.36 4.35 0.88
N SER A 83 9.28 3.71 1.63
CA SER A 83 10.72 3.84 1.41
C SER A 83 11.12 3.32 0.03
N GLN A 84 11.83 4.16 -0.73
CA GLN A 84 12.16 3.93 -2.13
C GLN A 84 13.43 3.09 -2.30
N LEU A 85 13.62 2.53 -3.52
CA LEU A 85 14.82 1.79 -3.89
C LEU A 85 16.01 2.74 -4.06
N GLY A 86 16.84 2.83 -3.03
CA GLY A 86 18.10 3.56 -3.08
C GLY A 86 19.31 2.62 -3.30
N ASN A 87 20.44 3.22 -3.67
CA ASN A 87 21.66 2.46 -3.96
C ASN A 87 22.37 1.90 -2.70
N ARG A 88 22.06 2.40 -1.53
CA ARG A 88 22.62 1.94 -0.23
C ARG A 88 21.56 1.48 0.75
N GLU A 89 20.35 1.97 0.60
CA GLU A 89 19.18 1.55 1.36
C GLU A 89 18.06 1.18 0.36
N PRO A 90 17.77 -0.12 0.18
CA PRO A 90 16.79 -0.53 -0.82
C PRO A 90 15.33 -0.26 -0.43
N GLY A 91 15.06 0.00 0.84
CA GLY A 91 13.72 0.27 1.36
C GLY A 91 12.72 -0.85 1.16
N LEU A 92 11.44 -0.53 1.33
CA LEU A 92 10.35 -1.50 1.10
C LEU A 92 10.25 -1.90 -0.38
N VAL A 93 10.50 -0.96 -1.31
CA VAL A 93 10.50 -1.28 -2.75
C VAL A 93 11.54 -2.37 -3.06
N GLY A 94 12.79 -2.19 -2.61
CA GLY A 94 13.84 -3.18 -2.83
C GLY A 94 13.57 -4.51 -2.12
N ALA A 95 13.07 -4.48 -0.89
CA ALA A 95 12.69 -5.68 -0.14
C ALA A 95 11.60 -6.49 -0.86
N THR A 96 10.61 -5.81 -1.44
CA THR A 96 9.53 -6.43 -2.23
C THR A 96 10.06 -7.09 -3.50
N LEU A 97 10.86 -6.37 -4.27
CA LEU A 97 11.38 -6.88 -5.55
C LEU A 97 12.41 -7.99 -5.38
N ALA A 98 13.15 -8.00 -4.26
CA ALA A 98 14.14 -9.03 -3.93
C ALA A 98 13.49 -10.36 -3.46
N ARG A 99 12.24 -10.34 -3.01
CA ARG A 99 11.51 -11.53 -2.50
C ARG A 99 10.66 -12.16 -3.59
N GLY A 100 10.75 -13.49 -3.74
CA GLY A 100 9.96 -14.28 -4.70
C GLY A 100 8.55 -14.66 -4.21
N ASP A 101 8.24 -14.43 -2.95
CA ASP A 101 7.01 -14.85 -2.25
C ASP A 101 6.11 -13.68 -1.81
N ILE A 102 6.44 -12.44 -2.18
CA ILE A 102 5.70 -11.24 -1.82
C ILE A 102 4.90 -10.73 -3.02
N HIS A 103 3.60 -10.50 -2.83
CA HIS A 103 2.73 -9.88 -3.81
C HIS A 103 2.67 -8.37 -3.61
N ALA A 104 2.46 -7.61 -4.67
CA ALA A 104 2.35 -6.16 -4.55
C ALA A 104 1.26 -5.60 -5.44
N GLY A 105 0.44 -4.69 -4.88
CA GLY A 105 -0.45 -3.86 -5.66
C GLY A 105 0.32 -2.79 -6.41
N LEU A 106 -0.10 -2.44 -7.62
CA LEU A 106 0.51 -1.38 -8.43
C LEU A 106 -0.59 -0.51 -9.06
N ILE A 107 -0.47 0.80 -8.92
CA ILE A 107 -1.36 1.79 -9.56
C ILE A 107 -0.77 2.11 -10.93
N ALA A 108 -1.42 1.64 -12.00
CA ALA A 108 -0.95 1.80 -13.38
C ALA A 108 -1.69 2.93 -14.11
N ASP A 109 -1.54 4.17 -13.64
CA ASP A 109 -2.19 5.36 -14.21
C ASP A 109 -1.21 6.34 -14.86
N ALA A 110 0.08 5.99 -14.90
CA ALA A 110 1.19 6.83 -15.37
C ALA A 110 1.41 8.12 -14.55
N ASN A 111 0.62 8.38 -13.52
CA ASN A 111 0.75 9.53 -12.61
C ASN A 111 1.40 9.11 -11.28
N HIS A 112 0.92 8.02 -10.67
CA HIS A 112 1.46 7.47 -9.42
C HIS A 112 2.77 6.72 -9.64
N VAL A 113 2.88 6.02 -10.77
CA VAL A 113 4.09 5.28 -11.14
C VAL A 113 4.39 5.53 -12.61
N HIS A 114 5.60 6.00 -12.90
CA HIS A 114 6.05 6.24 -14.28
C HIS A 114 6.06 4.93 -15.07
N PRO A 115 5.62 4.89 -16.34
CA PRO A 115 5.56 3.66 -17.15
C PRO A 115 6.86 2.86 -17.19
N GLU A 116 8.02 3.52 -17.27
CA GLU A 116 9.31 2.83 -17.23
C GLU A 116 9.60 2.17 -15.87
N VAL A 117 9.13 2.76 -14.77
CA VAL A 117 9.26 2.16 -13.43
C VAL A 117 8.35 0.92 -13.31
N ILE A 118 7.14 0.99 -13.89
CA ILE A 118 6.24 -0.18 -14.01
C ILE A 118 6.96 -1.30 -14.78
N ARG A 119 7.54 -0.99 -15.93
CA ARG A 119 8.28 -1.96 -16.75
C ARG A 119 9.44 -2.61 -15.98
N ILE A 120 10.20 -1.81 -15.21
CA ILE A 120 11.29 -2.32 -14.37
C ILE A 120 10.76 -3.24 -13.26
N ALA A 121 9.68 -2.84 -12.59
CA ALA A 121 9.08 -3.65 -11.53
C ALA A 121 8.59 -5.02 -12.06
N LEU A 122 7.91 -5.03 -13.21
CA LEU A 122 7.45 -6.26 -13.86
C LEU A 122 8.63 -7.15 -14.27
N ALA A 123 9.71 -6.57 -14.78
CA ALA A 123 10.92 -7.34 -15.12
C ALA A 123 11.63 -7.91 -13.89
N ALA A 124 11.66 -7.17 -12.77
CA ALA A 124 12.26 -7.63 -11.51
C ALA A 124 11.40 -8.68 -10.79
N ALA A 125 10.11 -8.69 -11.03
CA ALA A 125 9.17 -9.60 -10.36
C ALA A 125 9.23 -11.05 -10.86
N LEU A 126 10.31 -11.51 -11.46
CA LEU A 126 10.71 -12.86 -11.93
C LEU A 126 9.57 -13.76 -12.49
N ASN A 127 8.37 -13.70 -11.89
CA ASN A 127 7.11 -14.24 -12.35
C ASN A 127 6.07 -13.12 -12.25
N ASN A 128 5.51 -12.69 -13.35
CA ASN A 128 4.58 -11.55 -13.43
C ASN A 128 3.28 -11.71 -12.63
N ASP A 129 3.05 -12.87 -12.02
CA ASP A 129 1.90 -13.19 -11.19
C ASP A 129 1.91 -12.56 -9.78
N ARG A 130 3.03 -11.92 -9.37
CA ARG A 130 3.16 -11.28 -8.05
C ARG A 130 2.78 -9.80 -8.04
N ILE A 131 2.71 -9.16 -9.20
CA ILE A 131 2.25 -7.76 -9.32
C ILE A 131 0.79 -7.78 -9.74
N MET A 132 -0.08 -7.24 -8.89
CA MET A 132 -1.50 -7.09 -9.17
C MET A 132 -1.86 -5.62 -9.40
N LEU A 133 -2.72 -5.34 -10.35
CA LEU A 133 -3.22 -3.99 -10.55
C LEU A 133 -4.20 -3.62 -9.43
N VAL A 134 -4.02 -2.42 -8.89
CA VAL A 134 -4.96 -1.79 -7.96
C VAL A 134 -5.27 -0.39 -8.46
N THR A 135 -6.44 0.13 -8.12
CA THR A 135 -6.84 1.47 -8.53
C THR A 135 -6.46 2.54 -7.51
N ASP A 136 -6.52 2.21 -6.23
CA ASP A 136 -6.51 3.21 -5.14
C ASP A 136 -7.58 4.31 -5.38
N ALA A 137 -8.70 3.90 -5.97
CA ALA A 137 -9.75 4.79 -6.45
C ALA A 137 -10.45 5.51 -5.30
N MET A 138 -10.66 6.80 -5.49
CA MET A 138 -11.42 7.65 -4.56
C MET A 138 -12.82 7.97 -5.10
N ALA A 139 -13.58 8.80 -4.39
CA ALA A 139 -14.98 9.10 -4.69
C ALA A 139 -15.24 9.70 -6.09
N THR A 140 -14.21 10.19 -6.76
CA THR A 140 -14.31 10.75 -8.11
C THR A 140 -14.31 9.68 -9.21
N ALA A 141 -13.72 8.52 -8.97
CA ALA A 141 -13.65 7.45 -9.97
C ALA A 141 -15.05 6.98 -10.38
N GLY A 142 -15.31 6.94 -11.69
CA GLY A 142 -16.64 6.62 -12.22
C GLY A 142 -17.71 7.69 -11.99
N SER A 143 -17.35 8.88 -11.53
CA SER A 143 -18.29 9.98 -11.26
C SER A 143 -17.91 11.27 -11.98
N GLN A 144 -18.81 12.27 -11.94
CA GLN A 144 -18.60 13.60 -12.56
C GLN A 144 -18.25 14.68 -11.53
N ILE A 145 -17.97 14.32 -10.27
CA ILE A 145 -17.61 15.30 -9.24
C ILE A 145 -16.16 15.78 -9.45
N ASP A 146 -15.93 17.08 -9.20
CA ASP A 146 -14.62 17.70 -9.39
C ASP A 146 -13.77 17.67 -8.12
N GLY A 147 -14.27 17.10 -7.03
CA GLY A 147 -13.56 16.98 -5.76
C GLY A 147 -14.49 16.59 -4.63
N PHE A 148 -13.90 16.40 -3.45
CA PHE A 148 -14.62 16.01 -2.23
C PHE A 148 -13.81 16.39 -1.00
N ILE A 149 -14.41 16.26 0.19
CA ILE A 149 -13.70 16.47 1.45
C ILE A 149 -13.34 15.10 2.05
N LEU A 150 -12.06 14.92 2.35
CA LEU A 150 -11.52 13.75 3.04
C LEU A 150 -10.88 14.18 4.36
N ASN A 151 -11.44 13.73 5.48
CA ASN A 151 -10.93 14.05 6.82
C ASN A 151 -10.70 15.57 7.02
N GLY A 152 -11.65 16.40 6.59
CA GLY A 152 -11.59 17.86 6.69
C GLY A 152 -10.66 18.55 5.68
N ARG A 153 -10.02 17.80 4.77
CA ARG A 153 -9.15 18.35 3.71
C ARG A 153 -9.83 18.28 2.36
N GLN A 154 -9.73 19.35 1.58
CA GLN A 154 -10.26 19.39 0.22
C GLN A 154 -9.37 18.58 -0.72
N VAL A 155 -9.95 17.58 -1.38
CA VAL A 155 -9.36 16.86 -2.51
C VAL A 155 -9.91 17.45 -3.80
N ILE A 156 -9.04 17.78 -4.74
CA ILE A 156 -9.37 18.42 -6.01
C ILE A 156 -9.00 17.45 -7.15
N ARG A 157 -9.94 17.26 -8.07
CA ARG A 157 -9.74 16.52 -9.31
C ARG A 157 -9.28 17.45 -10.42
N LYS A 158 -8.12 17.16 -10.99
CA LYS A 158 -7.62 17.89 -12.15
C LYS A 158 -6.80 16.94 -13.03
N ASP A 159 -7.06 16.96 -14.34
CA ASP A 159 -6.30 16.17 -15.32
C ASP A 159 -6.15 14.69 -14.93
N GLN A 160 -7.24 14.07 -14.46
CA GLN A 160 -7.30 12.68 -13.99
C GLN A 160 -6.38 12.39 -12.78
N THR A 161 -6.02 13.42 -12.04
CA THR A 161 -5.20 13.32 -10.82
C THR A 161 -5.96 13.92 -9.65
N LEU A 162 -5.80 13.33 -8.47
CA LEU A 162 -6.36 13.84 -7.22
C LEU A 162 -5.25 14.41 -6.36
N THR A 163 -5.41 15.66 -5.96
CA THR A 163 -4.44 16.34 -5.09
C THR A 163 -5.11 17.06 -3.95
N LEU A 164 -4.39 17.19 -2.84
CA LEU A 164 -4.65 18.18 -1.82
C LEU A 164 -4.25 19.57 -2.32
N GLN A 165 -4.60 20.63 -1.58
CA GLN A 165 -4.27 22.01 -1.94
C GLN A 165 -2.76 22.29 -2.04
N ASP A 166 -1.95 21.52 -1.32
CA ASP A 166 -0.47 21.60 -1.35
C ASP A 166 0.18 20.81 -2.51
N GLY A 167 -0.64 20.19 -3.37
CA GLY A 167 -0.19 19.36 -4.48
C GLY A 167 0.11 17.89 -4.14
N THR A 168 -0.02 17.49 -2.89
CA THR A 168 0.18 16.09 -2.47
C THR A 168 -0.89 15.20 -3.11
N LEU A 169 -0.49 14.07 -3.69
CA LEU A 169 -1.44 13.08 -4.22
C LEU A 169 -2.34 12.53 -3.11
N ALA A 170 -3.62 12.35 -3.40
CA ALA A 170 -4.66 11.96 -2.44
C ALA A 170 -5.52 10.81 -2.99
N GLY A 171 -4.90 9.65 -3.22
CA GLY A 171 -5.51 8.52 -3.92
C GLY A 171 -5.61 8.78 -5.42
N ALA A 172 -6.25 7.88 -6.16
CA ALA A 172 -6.30 7.92 -7.61
C ALA A 172 -7.72 8.17 -8.15
N ASP A 173 -7.77 8.79 -9.32
CA ASP A 173 -8.95 8.91 -10.16
C ASP A 173 -8.91 7.84 -11.26
N LEU A 174 -8.65 6.59 -10.86
CA LEU A 174 -8.38 5.49 -11.76
C LEU A 174 -9.50 4.45 -11.73
N GLU A 175 -10.09 4.18 -12.89
CA GLU A 175 -10.93 3.00 -13.11
C GLU A 175 -10.06 1.82 -13.57
N MET A 176 -10.38 0.59 -13.14
CA MET A 176 -9.61 -0.60 -13.50
C MET A 176 -9.54 -0.81 -15.02
N THR A 177 -10.58 -0.46 -15.75
CA THR A 177 -10.62 -0.54 -17.23
C THR A 177 -9.53 0.31 -17.88
N ARG A 178 -9.19 1.47 -17.28
CA ARG A 178 -8.12 2.34 -17.77
C ARG A 178 -6.72 1.81 -17.36
N ALA A 179 -6.61 1.12 -16.23
CA ALA A 179 -5.35 0.54 -15.80
C ALA A 179 -4.85 -0.59 -16.71
N ILE A 180 -5.77 -1.25 -17.46
CA ILE A 180 -5.47 -2.38 -18.33
C ILE A 180 -5.49 -2.02 -19.82
N SER A 181 -5.76 -0.76 -20.18
CA SER A 181 -5.76 -0.27 -21.57
C SER A 181 -4.42 0.34 -21.98
#